data_7cae190740152f094eb16532b80ebb12
#
_entry.id   7cae190740152f094eb16532b80ebb12
#
_cell.length_a   1.000
_cell.length_b   1.000
_cell.length_c   1.000
_cell.angle_alpha   90.00
_cell.angle_beta   90.00
_cell.angle_gamma   90.00
#
_symmetry.space_group_name_H-M   'P 1'
#
loop_
_entity.id
_entity.type
_entity.pdbx_description
1 polymer ?
#
loop_
_entity_poly.entity_id
_entity_poly.type
_entity_poly.pdbx_seq_one_letter_code
_entity_poly.pdbx_strand_id
1 'polypeptide(L)'
;MFRHPALHQLNTRVYLTERSRQLGRPATLDDIPDSLIDELVDNGINILWLLSVWRTGEKSRAVSRANHEWLEEFAHTLADLQVEDIAGSGFAISDYTVAESIGGPPALAALRRRLAARGIRLMLDFVPNHMGLDHPWLDSHPEYFVQGSTEQLHSEPQNYFAHGDTGRVFAHGRDPYFPGWPDTVQLDYSNPALQRQLQTDLLNIAAQCDGVRCDMAMLVTPEVFERTWGKSMPQFWAPTIRSIKRKYPDFVFMAEVYWDMEWQLHEVGFDYCYDKRLYDRLRDRDYAGVRGHLRANLDYQSKLARFLENHDEPRAAQTFTHAHHVPAAALTFLSPGLRFFHQGQADGRRKRISPHLVRAPQEAADASTRALYTRLLQLQQDPLFHVGEWELLEVSRAWEDNWSSDCLIAWSWREALGRVAVCIVNLADHEAQGTIHLPDWLQPLAARSWVNRWTDDAFSMPTDQWQQGRWTLFMQASQVFVLECRALDA
;
A
#
# COMPACT_ATOMS: atom_id res chain seq x y z
N MET A 1 18.92 1.22 -7.34
CA MET A 1 17.54 1.11 -6.79
C MET A 1 16.77 0.11 -7.65
N PHE A 2 16.00 -0.81 -7.04
CA PHE A 2 15.11 -1.67 -7.82
C PHE A 2 14.04 -0.79 -8.50
N ARG A 3 13.76 -1.04 -9.77
CA ARG A 3 12.74 -0.30 -10.51
C ARG A 3 11.33 -0.62 -10.01
N HIS A 4 11.12 -1.86 -9.53
CA HIS A 4 9.86 -2.37 -9.01
C HIS A 4 10.11 -3.04 -7.66
N PRO A 5 10.26 -2.28 -6.55
CA PRO A 5 10.59 -2.82 -5.24
C PRO A 5 9.39 -3.55 -4.61
N ALA A 6 9.69 -4.38 -3.60
CA ALA A 6 8.69 -4.98 -2.74
C ALA A 6 8.72 -4.33 -1.35
N LEU A 7 7.55 -3.98 -0.83
CA LEU A 7 7.33 -3.39 0.47
C LEU A 7 6.52 -4.34 1.36
N HIS A 8 6.94 -4.47 2.61
CA HIS A 8 6.16 -5.14 3.65
C HIS A 8 5.71 -4.12 4.70
N GLN A 9 4.40 -3.98 4.88
CA GLN A 9 3.81 -3.17 5.94
C GLN A 9 3.67 -4.01 7.22
N LEU A 10 4.27 -3.54 8.31
CA LEU A 10 4.17 -4.12 9.64
C LEU A 10 3.34 -3.20 10.54
N ASN A 11 2.24 -3.68 11.10
CA ASN A 11 1.54 -2.98 12.17
C ASN A 11 2.39 -3.07 13.45
N THR A 12 3.16 -2.03 13.73
CA THR A 12 4.15 -2.00 14.80
C THR A 12 3.56 -2.30 16.16
N ARG A 13 2.42 -1.69 16.48
CA ARG A 13 1.76 -1.87 17.78
C ARG A 13 1.29 -3.30 17.99
N VAL A 14 0.64 -3.88 16.97
CA VAL A 14 0.16 -5.28 17.03
C VAL A 14 1.33 -6.24 17.12
N TYR A 15 2.36 -6.04 16.32
CA TYR A 15 3.56 -6.90 16.33
C TYR A 15 4.27 -6.89 17.68
N LEU A 16 4.50 -5.69 18.25
CA LEU A 16 5.18 -5.56 19.54
C LEU A 16 4.33 -6.07 20.70
N THR A 17 3.00 -5.97 20.62
CA THR A 17 2.11 -6.60 21.62
C THR A 17 2.23 -8.12 21.60
N GLU A 18 2.22 -8.73 20.43
CA GLU A 18 2.44 -10.19 20.32
C GLU A 18 3.84 -10.58 20.79
N ARG A 19 4.85 -9.78 20.43
CA ARG A 19 6.21 -10.01 20.89
C ARG A 19 6.36 -9.89 22.41
N SER A 20 5.64 -8.93 23.03
CA SER A 20 5.59 -8.75 24.48
C SER A 20 5.04 -9.99 25.20
N ARG A 21 3.99 -10.63 24.63
CA ARG A 21 3.44 -11.88 25.17
C ARG A 21 4.44 -13.02 25.11
N GLN A 22 5.16 -13.15 23.97
CA GLN A 22 6.19 -14.19 23.81
C GLN A 22 7.36 -14.00 24.78
N LEU A 23 7.75 -12.74 25.07
CA LEU A 23 8.86 -12.41 25.95
C LEU A 23 8.49 -12.36 27.44
N GLY A 24 7.19 -12.28 27.76
CA GLY A 24 6.70 -12.07 29.14
C GLY A 24 7.06 -10.68 29.71
N ARG A 25 7.41 -9.71 28.86
CA ARG A 25 7.69 -8.31 29.20
C ARG A 25 7.33 -7.38 28.03
N PRO A 26 7.18 -6.06 28.27
CA PRO A 26 7.02 -5.11 27.19
C PRO A 26 8.16 -5.22 26.16
N ALA A 27 7.79 -5.37 24.88
CA ALA A 27 8.71 -5.40 23.78
C ALA A 27 8.83 -4.02 23.13
N THR A 28 10.01 -3.73 22.60
CA THR A 28 10.34 -2.51 21.88
C THR A 28 10.84 -2.84 20.46
N LEU A 29 11.17 -1.83 19.68
CA LEU A 29 11.76 -2.02 18.34
C LEU A 29 13.10 -2.79 18.38
N ASP A 30 13.82 -2.76 19.52
CA ASP A 30 15.02 -3.57 19.72
C ASP A 30 14.72 -5.07 19.79
N ASP A 31 13.50 -5.45 20.17
CA ASP A 31 13.05 -6.84 20.27
C ASP A 31 12.55 -7.44 18.94
N ILE A 32 12.53 -6.66 17.85
CA ILE A 32 12.31 -7.19 16.49
C ILE A 32 13.52 -8.11 16.17
N PRO A 33 13.32 -9.43 16.00
CA PRO A 33 14.44 -10.35 15.86
C PRO A 33 15.09 -10.24 14.47
N ASP A 34 16.39 -10.53 14.40
CA ASP A 34 17.12 -10.60 13.13
C ASP A 34 16.52 -11.64 12.18
N SER A 35 15.96 -12.72 12.71
CA SER A 35 15.29 -13.75 11.90
C SER A 35 14.09 -13.20 11.09
N LEU A 36 13.34 -12.21 11.60
CA LEU A 36 12.31 -11.54 10.81
C LEU A 36 12.92 -10.72 9.68
N ILE A 37 14.02 -10.02 9.96
CA ILE A 37 14.70 -9.21 8.94
C ILE A 37 15.28 -10.13 7.85
N ASP A 38 15.88 -11.25 8.25
CA ASP A 38 16.42 -12.25 7.33
C ASP A 38 15.30 -12.89 6.49
N GLU A 39 14.14 -13.19 7.08
CA GLU A 39 12.95 -13.66 6.35
C GLU A 39 12.45 -12.64 5.32
N LEU A 40 12.45 -11.35 5.66
CA LEU A 40 12.09 -10.30 4.71
C LEU A 40 13.06 -10.25 3.52
N VAL A 41 14.37 -10.39 3.78
CA VAL A 41 15.40 -10.49 2.71
C VAL A 41 15.17 -11.72 1.85
N ASP A 42 14.97 -12.88 2.47
CA ASP A 42 14.74 -14.14 1.78
C ASP A 42 13.46 -14.12 0.92
N ASN A 43 12.51 -13.29 1.30
CA ASN A 43 11.28 -13.03 0.54
C ASN A 43 11.42 -11.89 -0.49
N GLY A 44 12.61 -11.30 -0.67
CA GLY A 44 12.87 -10.25 -1.64
C GLY A 44 12.28 -8.89 -1.28
N ILE A 45 11.95 -8.66 0.00
CA ILE A 45 11.43 -7.37 0.48
C ILE A 45 12.56 -6.34 0.53
N ASN A 46 12.31 -5.18 -0.04
CA ASN A 46 13.28 -4.08 -0.14
C ASN A 46 12.96 -2.93 0.81
N ILE A 47 11.71 -2.82 1.25
CA ILE A 47 11.23 -1.73 2.11
C ILE A 47 10.38 -2.35 3.23
N LEU A 48 10.71 -2.01 4.49
CA LEU A 48 9.87 -2.28 5.64
C LEU A 48 9.16 -0.98 6.05
N TRP A 49 7.84 -0.96 5.98
CA TRP A 49 7.04 0.14 6.49
C TRP A 49 6.51 -0.20 7.88
N LEU A 50 6.93 0.58 8.88
CA LEU A 50 6.45 0.51 10.26
C LEU A 50 5.26 1.46 10.43
N LEU A 51 4.06 0.92 10.51
CA LEU A 51 2.83 1.67 10.77
C LEU A 51 2.75 2.08 12.24
N SER A 52 2.43 3.36 12.52
CA SER A 52 2.09 3.86 13.86
C SER A 52 3.23 3.86 14.88
N VAL A 53 4.36 4.50 14.54
CA VAL A 53 5.51 4.63 15.46
C VAL A 53 5.50 5.93 16.28
N TRP A 54 4.75 6.95 15.84
CA TRP A 54 4.74 8.27 16.46
C TRP A 54 3.94 8.31 17.77
N ARG A 55 4.23 9.32 18.60
CA ARG A 55 3.46 9.59 19.82
C ARG A 55 2.02 9.95 19.45
N THR A 56 1.09 9.41 20.22
CA THR A 56 -0.34 9.75 20.18
C THR A 56 -0.79 10.19 21.56
N GLY A 57 -1.91 10.89 21.65
CA GLY A 57 -2.35 11.51 22.89
C GLY A 57 -3.53 10.81 23.58
N GLU A 58 -3.75 11.21 24.85
CA GLU A 58 -4.81 10.65 25.69
C GLU A 58 -6.21 11.08 25.25
N LYS A 59 -6.39 12.34 24.78
CA LYS A 59 -7.70 12.83 24.34
C LYS A 59 -8.19 12.07 23.12
N SER A 60 -7.33 11.90 22.11
CA SER A 60 -7.64 11.10 20.93
C SER A 60 -7.93 9.65 21.27
N ARG A 61 -7.18 9.06 22.22
CA ARG A 61 -7.44 7.71 22.73
C ARG A 61 -8.77 7.61 23.47
N ALA A 62 -9.13 8.62 24.28
CA ALA A 62 -10.39 8.66 24.98
C ALA A 62 -11.58 8.70 24.01
N VAL A 63 -11.47 9.44 22.90
CA VAL A 63 -12.46 9.40 21.81
C VAL A 63 -12.65 8.00 21.28
N SER A 64 -11.55 7.30 20.98
CA SER A 64 -11.60 5.91 20.47
C SER A 64 -12.27 4.94 21.42
N ARG A 65 -12.10 5.14 22.73
CA ARG A 65 -12.69 4.33 23.79
C ARG A 65 -14.16 4.65 24.10
N ALA A 66 -14.66 5.79 23.59
CA ALA A 66 -16.03 6.24 23.80
C ALA A 66 -16.90 6.18 22.54
N ASN A 67 -16.33 6.02 21.36
CA ASN A 67 -17.07 6.00 20.12
C ASN A 67 -17.76 4.64 19.92
N HIS A 68 -19.10 4.63 19.96
CA HIS A 68 -19.91 3.41 19.92
C HIS A 68 -19.71 2.60 18.63
N GLU A 69 -19.66 3.25 17.48
CA GLU A 69 -19.50 2.57 16.18
C GLU A 69 -18.13 1.87 16.10
N TRP A 70 -17.08 2.53 16.59
CA TRP A 70 -15.75 1.93 16.63
C TRP A 70 -15.67 0.79 17.65
N LEU A 71 -16.31 0.92 18.81
CA LEU A 71 -16.35 -0.16 19.81
C LEU A 71 -17.07 -1.41 19.28
N GLU A 72 -18.15 -1.25 18.52
CA GLU A 72 -18.81 -2.36 17.84
C GLU A 72 -17.88 -3.04 16.83
N GLU A 73 -17.18 -2.25 16.00
CA GLU A 73 -16.18 -2.78 15.06
C GLU A 73 -15.05 -3.52 15.79
N PHE A 74 -14.51 -2.94 16.87
CA PHE A 74 -13.44 -3.56 17.64
C PHE A 74 -13.89 -4.87 18.29
N ALA A 75 -15.13 -4.93 18.82
CA ALA A 75 -15.70 -6.14 19.38
C ALA A 75 -15.93 -7.24 18.31
N HIS A 76 -16.25 -6.88 17.07
CA HIS A 76 -16.29 -7.83 15.95
C HIS A 76 -14.89 -8.38 15.59
N THR A 77 -13.85 -7.58 15.79
CA THR A 77 -12.47 -8.00 15.55
C THR A 77 -11.95 -8.86 16.69
N LEU A 78 -12.17 -8.43 17.94
CA LEU A 78 -11.69 -9.07 19.17
C LEU A 78 -12.88 -9.44 20.03
N ALA A 79 -13.30 -10.71 20.03
CA ALA A 79 -14.44 -11.20 20.83
C ALA A 79 -14.22 -11.03 22.36
N ASP A 80 -12.98 -10.94 22.78
CA ASP A 80 -12.52 -10.74 24.16
C ASP A 80 -11.91 -9.33 24.35
N LEU A 81 -12.40 -8.35 23.61
CA LEU A 81 -11.92 -6.96 23.65
C LEU A 81 -11.79 -6.42 25.07
N GLN A 82 -10.62 -5.87 25.38
CA GLN A 82 -10.33 -5.15 26.63
C GLN A 82 -10.03 -3.68 26.30
N VAL A 83 -10.23 -2.80 27.29
CA VAL A 83 -9.98 -1.35 27.11
C VAL A 83 -8.50 -1.05 26.78
N GLU A 84 -7.59 -1.89 27.26
CA GLU A 84 -6.15 -1.82 27.00
C GLU A 84 -5.80 -2.14 25.54
N ASP A 85 -6.64 -2.89 24.84
CA ASP A 85 -6.47 -3.17 23.40
C ASP A 85 -6.68 -1.92 22.55
N ILE A 86 -7.36 -0.88 23.09
CA ILE A 86 -7.69 0.36 22.38
C ILE A 86 -6.66 1.44 22.75
N ALA A 87 -5.66 1.61 21.88
CA ALA A 87 -4.60 2.62 22.03
C ALA A 87 -4.93 3.97 21.37
N GLY A 88 -6.02 4.04 20.60
CA GLY A 88 -6.33 5.19 19.75
C GLY A 88 -5.64 5.14 18.40
N SER A 89 -6.10 5.97 17.46
CA SER A 89 -5.56 6.01 16.10
C SER A 89 -4.05 6.27 16.08
N GLY A 90 -3.33 5.47 15.31
CA GLY A 90 -1.92 5.70 15.02
C GLY A 90 -1.65 6.94 14.17
N PHE A 91 -2.70 7.52 13.60
CA PHE A 91 -2.67 8.74 12.78
C PHE A 91 -3.10 10.00 13.54
N ALA A 92 -3.72 9.88 14.73
CA ALA A 92 -4.00 11.00 15.62
C ALA A 92 -2.76 11.33 16.47
N ILE A 93 -1.69 11.81 15.79
CA ILE A 93 -0.37 12.01 16.39
C ILE A 93 -0.31 13.31 17.21
N SER A 94 0.43 13.28 18.31
CA SER A 94 0.72 14.46 19.14
C SER A 94 2.03 15.14 18.78
N ASP A 95 2.98 14.41 18.24
CA ASP A 95 4.23 14.91 17.65
C ASP A 95 4.93 13.81 16.84
N TYR A 96 5.92 14.20 16.00
CA TYR A 96 6.76 13.28 15.22
C TYR A 96 7.96 12.75 16.00
N THR A 97 7.76 12.39 17.27
CA THR A 97 8.71 11.68 18.10
C THR A 97 8.30 10.22 18.22
N VAL A 98 9.23 9.30 18.06
CA VAL A 98 8.96 7.87 18.25
C VAL A 98 8.48 7.62 19.68
N ALA A 99 7.39 6.88 19.84
CA ALA A 99 6.80 6.64 21.16
C ALA A 99 7.78 5.91 22.10
N GLU A 100 7.91 6.40 23.33
CA GLU A 100 8.80 5.78 24.34
C GLU A 100 8.41 4.34 24.68
N SER A 101 7.10 4.04 24.59
CA SER A 101 6.57 2.69 24.84
C SER A 101 7.10 1.62 23.87
N ILE A 102 7.62 2.04 22.72
CA ILE A 102 8.24 1.15 21.72
C ILE A 102 9.77 1.32 21.65
N GLY A 103 10.39 1.99 22.63
CA GLY A 103 11.84 2.17 22.75
C GLY A 103 12.38 3.51 22.26
N GLY A 104 11.50 4.42 21.80
CA GLY A 104 11.87 5.77 21.42
C GLY A 104 12.82 5.89 20.21
N PRO A 105 13.38 7.09 19.96
CA PRO A 105 14.28 7.33 18.84
C PRO A 105 15.53 6.43 18.81
N PRO A 106 16.17 6.06 19.96
CA PRO A 106 17.34 5.18 19.94
C PRO A 106 17.04 3.78 19.38
N ALA A 107 15.89 3.18 19.75
CA ALA A 107 15.51 1.86 19.28
C ALA A 107 15.17 1.89 17.76
N LEU A 108 14.50 2.95 17.27
CA LEU A 108 14.27 3.13 15.83
C LEU A 108 15.61 3.23 15.07
N ALA A 109 16.57 4.03 15.58
CA ALA A 109 17.88 4.18 14.96
C ALA A 109 18.67 2.86 14.94
N ALA A 110 18.58 2.05 16.00
CA ALA A 110 19.19 0.72 16.07
C ALA A 110 18.57 -0.23 15.05
N LEU A 111 17.24 -0.28 14.96
CA LEU A 111 16.53 -1.10 13.98
C LEU A 111 16.88 -0.67 12.54
N ARG A 112 16.88 0.64 12.24
CA ARG A 112 17.24 1.14 10.90
C ARG A 112 18.63 0.68 10.47
N ARG A 113 19.62 0.72 11.39
CA ARG A 113 20.98 0.20 11.09
C ARG A 113 20.97 -1.29 10.76
N ARG A 114 20.20 -2.09 11.49
CA ARG A 114 20.07 -3.55 11.25
C ARG A 114 19.42 -3.85 9.91
N LEU A 115 18.38 -3.08 9.55
CA LEU A 115 17.72 -3.16 8.24
C LEU A 115 18.66 -2.77 7.11
N ALA A 116 19.34 -1.61 7.25
CA ALA A 116 20.29 -1.11 6.25
C ALA A 116 21.46 -2.08 6.01
N ALA A 117 21.97 -2.74 7.06
CA ALA A 117 23.02 -3.76 6.94
C ALA A 117 22.60 -4.97 6.08
N ARG A 118 21.28 -5.16 5.88
CA ARG A 118 20.68 -6.24 5.05
C ARG A 118 20.05 -5.71 3.76
N GLY A 119 20.26 -4.44 3.43
CA GLY A 119 19.75 -3.82 2.22
C GLY A 119 18.26 -3.46 2.25
N ILE A 120 17.61 -3.53 3.41
CA ILE A 120 16.20 -3.13 3.59
C ILE A 120 16.15 -1.65 3.99
N ARG A 121 15.27 -0.90 3.35
CA ARG A 121 14.98 0.51 3.63
C ARG A 121 13.84 0.60 4.64
N LEU A 122 13.90 1.60 5.51
CA LEU A 122 12.84 1.87 6.49
C LEU A 122 11.90 2.96 5.97
N MET A 123 10.60 2.68 5.96
CA MET A 123 9.53 3.65 5.67
C MET A 123 8.69 3.90 6.93
N LEU A 124 8.32 5.17 7.16
CA LEU A 124 7.46 5.61 8.25
C LEU A 124 6.26 6.41 7.71
N ASP A 125 5.29 6.72 8.58
CA ASP A 125 4.16 7.56 8.21
C ASP A 125 4.52 9.05 8.29
N PHE A 126 3.99 9.84 7.36
CA PHE A 126 3.83 11.27 7.50
C PHE A 126 2.34 11.60 7.37
N VAL A 127 1.77 12.25 8.37
CA VAL A 127 0.33 12.57 8.47
C VAL A 127 0.15 14.07 8.20
N PRO A 128 0.00 14.48 6.94
CA PRO A 128 0.02 15.91 6.60
C PRO A 128 -1.31 16.63 6.84
N ASN A 129 -2.44 15.92 6.83
CA ASN A 129 -3.77 16.56 6.83
C ASN A 129 -4.22 17.04 8.22
N HIS A 130 -3.87 16.32 9.27
CA HIS A 130 -4.40 16.53 10.62
C HIS A 130 -3.40 16.11 11.69
N MET A 131 -3.69 16.48 12.94
CA MET A 131 -2.99 16.05 14.14
C MET A 131 -3.98 15.49 15.16
N GLY A 132 -3.47 14.89 16.25
CA GLY A 132 -4.31 14.48 17.39
C GLY A 132 -4.77 15.65 18.25
N LEU A 133 -5.84 15.43 19.03
CA LEU A 133 -6.44 16.43 19.92
C LEU A 133 -5.54 16.91 21.07
N ASP A 134 -4.42 16.21 21.27
CA ASP A 134 -3.41 16.54 22.29
C ASP A 134 -2.21 17.30 21.72
N HIS A 135 -2.23 17.68 20.44
CA HIS A 135 -1.09 18.31 19.81
C HIS A 135 -0.78 19.65 20.47
N PRO A 136 0.47 19.93 20.92
CA PRO A 136 0.82 21.15 21.65
C PRO A 136 0.55 22.46 20.91
N TRP A 137 0.46 22.43 19.58
CA TRP A 137 0.14 23.60 18.78
C TRP A 137 -1.27 24.12 19.00
N LEU A 138 -2.21 23.30 19.51
CA LEU A 138 -3.55 23.79 19.84
C LEU A 138 -3.53 24.95 20.85
N ASP A 139 -2.55 24.95 21.74
CA ASP A 139 -2.32 26.01 22.71
C ASP A 139 -1.29 27.05 22.24
N SER A 140 -0.16 26.60 21.65
CA SER A 140 0.98 27.45 21.29
C SER A 140 0.84 28.14 19.93
N HIS A 141 0.19 27.48 18.97
CA HIS A 141 0.01 27.93 17.57
C HIS A 141 -1.38 27.60 17.04
N PRO A 142 -2.46 28.09 17.68
CA PRO A 142 -3.83 27.79 17.26
C PRO A 142 -4.12 28.21 15.81
N GLU A 143 -3.37 29.18 15.27
CA GLU A 143 -3.42 29.62 13.87
C GLU A 143 -2.91 28.58 12.86
N TYR A 144 -2.35 27.48 13.32
CA TYR A 144 -1.95 26.36 12.45
C TYR A 144 -3.12 25.42 12.14
N PHE A 145 -4.27 25.62 12.78
CA PHE A 145 -5.44 24.77 12.60
C PHE A 145 -6.60 25.54 12.00
N VAL A 146 -7.47 24.83 11.28
CA VAL A 146 -8.72 25.37 10.78
C VAL A 146 -9.63 25.66 11.97
N GLN A 147 -9.93 26.96 12.19
CA GLN A 147 -10.80 27.41 13.26
C GLN A 147 -12.23 27.52 12.75
N GLY A 148 -13.17 27.22 13.65
CA GLY A 148 -14.60 27.37 13.42
C GLY A 148 -15.21 28.46 14.30
N SER A 149 -16.50 28.71 14.10
CA SER A 149 -17.31 29.57 14.94
C SER A 149 -18.18 28.76 15.92
N THR A 150 -18.71 29.42 16.94
CA THR A 150 -19.71 28.82 17.85
C THR A 150 -20.95 28.37 17.09
N GLU A 151 -21.33 29.09 16.03
CA GLU A 151 -22.46 28.74 15.17
C GLU A 151 -22.17 27.42 14.42
N GLN A 152 -20.99 27.26 13.85
CA GLN A 152 -20.56 26.02 13.19
C GLN A 152 -20.50 24.84 14.16
N LEU A 153 -20.01 25.07 15.38
CA LEU A 153 -20.02 24.02 16.42
C LEU A 153 -21.43 23.53 16.75
N HIS A 154 -22.43 24.42 16.73
CA HIS A 154 -23.83 24.04 17.00
C HIS A 154 -24.52 23.42 15.79
N SER A 155 -24.25 23.91 14.57
CA SER A 155 -24.88 23.39 13.34
C SER A 155 -24.25 22.12 12.82
N GLU A 156 -22.93 21.95 13.03
CA GLU A 156 -22.14 20.82 12.53
C GLU A 156 -21.26 20.21 13.62
N PRO A 157 -21.83 19.71 14.75
CA PRO A 157 -21.06 19.19 15.88
C PRO A 157 -20.18 17.98 15.52
N GLN A 158 -20.47 17.30 14.41
CA GLN A 158 -19.64 16.18 13.89
C GLN A 158 -18.35 16.68 13.19
N ASN A 159 -18.27 17.98 12.83
CA ASN A 159 -17.15 18.54 12.11
C ASN A 159 -16.29 19.50 12.96
N TYR A 160 -16.81 19.95 14.10
CA TYR A 160 -16.14 20.95 14.94
C TYR A 160 -16.20 20.56 16.43
N PHE A 161 -15.21 21.03 17.19
CA PHE A 161 -15.15 20.83 18.63
C PHE A 161 -14.65 22.09 19.36
N ALA A 162 -15.02 22.24 20.63
CA ALA A 162 -14.50 23.29 21.49
C ALA A 162 -13.22 22.79 22.22
N HIS A 163 -12.17 23.62 22.23
CA HIS A 163 -10.90 23.27 22.87
C HIS A 163 -10.82 23.83 24.29
N GLY A 164 -10.95 22.95 25.28
CA GLY A 164 -10.86 23.28 26.71
C GLY A 164 -11.78 24.45 27.09
N ASP A 165 -11.37 25.26 28.08
CA ASP A 165 -12.10 26.43 28.55
C ASP A 165 -11.77 27.71 27.77
N THR A 166 -11.02 27.60 26.66
CA THR A 166 -10.55 28.76 25.90
C THR A 166 -11.62 29.41 25.05
N GLY A 167 -12.76 28.74 24.84
CA GLY A 167 -13.82 29.16 23.92
C GLY A 167 -13.44 29.06 22.43
N ARG A 168 -12.25 28.55 22.11
CA ARG A 168 -11.82 28.33 20.72
C ARG A 168 -12.50 27.12 20.14
N VAL A 169 -12.95 27.24 18.90
CA VAL A 169 -13.56 26.15 18.13
C VAL A 169 -12.62 25.78 17.01
N PHE A 170 -12.33 24.47 16.84
CA PHE A 170 -11.52 23.93 15.78
C PHE A 170 -12.29 22.92 14.96
N ALA A 171 -11.88 22.75 13.69
CA ALA A 171 -12.41 21.71 12.84
C ALA A 171 -11.69 20.37 13.10
N HIS A 172 -12.44 19.26 13.06
CA HIS A 172 -11.85 17.92 12.92
C HIS A 172 -11.22 17.74 11.55
N GLY A 173 -10.18 16.90 11.44
CA GLY A 173 -9.66 16.44 10.17
C GLY A 173 -10.75 15.71 9.38
N ARG A 174 -10.86 16.00 8.08
CA ARG A 174 -11.83 15.31 7.21
C ARG A 174 -11.44 15.37 5.74
N ASP A 175 -12.10 14.55 4.95
CA ASP A 175 -12.20 14.71 3.51
C ASP A 175 -13.47 15.52 3.11
N PRO A 176 -13.64 15.86 1.83
CA PRO A 176 -14.78 16.69 1.40
C PRO A 176 -16.13 15.96 1.38
N TYR A 177 -16.17 14.62 1.61
CA TYR A 177 -17.37 13.80 1.39
C TYR A 177 -17.95 13.22 2.68
N PHE A 178 -17.14 13.11 3.74
CA PHE A 178 -17.53 12.47 5.00
C PHE A 178 -17.42 13.44 6.19
N PRO A 179 -18.10 13.13 7.31
CA PRO A 179 -17.91 13.86 8.57
C PRO A 179 -16.47 13.84 9.05
N GLY A 180 -16.15 14.77 9.95
CA GLY A 180 -14.84 14.86 10.57
C GLY A 180 -14.45 13.62 11.38
N TRP A 181 -13.16 13.30 11.40
CA TRP A 181 -12.59 12.26 12.27
C TRP A 181 -12.47 12.80 13.69
N PRO A 182 -13.29 12.31 14.64
CA PRO A 182 -13.52 13.00 15.93
C PRO A 182 -12.31 13.00 16.87
N ASP A 183 -11.29 12.21 16.60
CA ASP A 183 -10.04 12.12 17.36
C ASP A 183 -8.91 12.99 16.79
N THR A 184 -9.22 13.85 15.79
CA THR A 184 -8.24 14.65 15.05
C THR A 184 -8.58 16.14 15.03
N VAL A 185 -7.60 16.98 14.68
CA VAL A 185 -7.75 18.40 14.40
C VAL A 185 -7.12 18.75 13.06
N GLN A 186 -7.83 19.51 12.23
CA GLN A 186 -7.46 19.86 10.86
C GLN A 186 -6.37 20.93 10.80
N LEU A 187 -5.31 20.67 10.05
CA LEU A 187 -4.26 21.63 9.75
C LEU A 187 -4.71 22.66 8.69
N ASP A 188 -4.35 23.94 8.88
CA ASP A 188 -4.71 25.05 7.98
C ASP A 188 -3.58 25.39 7.01
N TYR A 189 -3.57 24.75 5.85
CA TYR A 189 -2.56 24.97 4.81
C TYR A 189 -2.63 26.35 4.13
N SER A 190 -3.63 27.15 4.41
CA SER A 190 -3.63 28.56 4.01
C SER A 190 -2.59 29.39 4.78
N ASN A 191 -2.06 28.86 5.90
CA ASN A 191 -1.01 29.48 6.71
C ASN A 191 0.41 29.08 6.25
N PRO A 192 1.20 30.00 5.67
CA PRO A 192 2.55 29.69 5.21
C PRO A 192 3.54 29.32 6.34
N ALA A 193 3.27 29.72 7.58
CA ALA A 193 4.12 29.37 8.72
C ALA A 193 3.95 27.88 9.06
N LEU A 194 2.72 27.35 9.04
CA LEU A 194 2.45 25.93 9.16
C LEU A 194 3.21 25.13 8.08
N GLN A 195 3.10 25.54 6.82
CA GLN A 195 3.79 24.79 5.73
C GLN A 195 5.30 24.71 5.94
N ARG A 196 5.94 25.79 6.40
CA ARG A 196 7.38 25.78 6.74
C ARG A 196 7.70 24.88 7.91
N GLN A 197 6.83 24.86 8.92
CA GLN A 197 7.00 23.96 10.08
C GLN A 197 6.92 22.50 9.66
N LEU A 198 5.90 22.12 8.88
CA LEU A 198 5.73 20.75 8.37
C LEU A 198 6.88 20.31 7.44
N GLN A 199 7.47 21.24 6.67
CA GLN A 199 8.68 20.95 5.91
C GLN A 199 9.87 20.66 6.82
N THR A 200 9.99 21.37 7.94
CA THR A 200 11.01 21.11 8.96
C THR A 200 10.79 19.75 9.63
N ASP A 201 9.56 19.43 10.00
CA ASP A 201 9.22 18.15 10.61
C ASP A 201 9.50 17.00 9.64
N LEU A 202 9.15 17.14 8.37
CA LEU A 202 9.45 16.13 7.35
C LEU A 202 10.97 15.96 7.12
N LEU A 203 11.76 17.04 7.22
CA LEU A 203 13.23 16.92 7.20
C LEU A 203 13.76 16.14 8.41
N ASN A 204 13.17 16.31 9.59
CA ASN A 204 13.52 15.57 10.79
C ASN A 204 13.12 14.09 10.68
N ILE A 205 11.96 13.79 10.07
CA ILE A 205 11.54 12.43 9.75
C ILE A 205 12.52 11.79 8.76
N ALA A 206 12.87 12.50 7.69
CA ALA A 206 13.79 12.00 6.67
C ALA A 206 15.21 11.71 7.19
N ALA A 207 15.61 12.32 8.31
CA ALA A 207 16.84 11.95 8.99
C ALA A 207 16.76 10.59 9.70
N GLN A 208 15.55 10.09 9.99
CA GLN A 208 15.30 8.87 10.78
C GLN A 208 14.90 7.66 9.92
N CYS A 209 14.52 7.85 8.66
CA CYS A 209 14.06 6.77 7.76
C CYS A 209 14.55 6.98 6.32
N ASP A 210 14.13 6.12 5.41
CA ASP A 210 14.53 6.12 4.01
C ASP A 210 13.36 6.44 3.07
N GLY A 211 12.18 6.62 3.63
CA GLY A 211 10.97 7.02 2.92
C GLY A 211 9.80 7.25 3.85
N VAL A 212 8.75 7.87 3.31
CA VAL A 212 7.48 8.09 4.02
C VAL A 212 6.29 7.63 3.19
N ARG A 213 5.31 7.05 3.88
CA ARG A 213 3.94 6.95 3.38
C ARG A 213 3.21 8.19 3.86
N CYS A 214 2.71 8.97 2.93
CA CYS A 214 1.97 10.20 3.22
C CYS A 214 0.47 9.87 3.30
N ASP A 215 -0.06 10.00 4.51
CA ASP A 215 -1.46 9.77 4.84
C ASP A 215 -2.36 10.75 4.07
N MET A 216 -3.39 10.23 3.37
CA MET A 216 -4.39 11.04 2.67
C MET A 216 -3.77 12.21 1.86
N ALA A 217 -2.69 11.95 1.12
CA ALA A 217 -1.85 12.97 0.49
C ALA A 217 -2.62 13.92 -0.44
N MET A 218 -3.69 13.45 -1.09
CA MET A 218 -4.52 14.25 -1.99
C MET A 218 -5.29 15.36 -1.26
N LEU A 219 -5.55 15.24 0.06
CA LEU A 219 -6.24 16.29 0.83
C LEU A 219 -5.41 17.56 0.96
N VAL A 220 -4.08 17.45 0.80
CA VAL A 220 -3.13 18.54 0.89
C VAL A 220 -2.72 19.03 -0.52
N THR A 221 -3.65 19.00 -1.45
CA THR A 221 -3.52 19.68 -2.75
C THR A 221 -4.37 20.95 -2.74
N PRO A 222 -3.96 22.02 -3.46
CA PRO A 222 -4.70 23.27 -3.46
C PRO A 222 -6.18 23.12 -3.82
N GLU A 223 -6.46 22.30 -4.82
CA GLU A 223 -7.81 22.05 -5.32
C GLU A 223 -8.70 21.36 -4.27
N VAL A 224 -8.21 20.30 -3.62
CA VAL A 224 -9.00 19.57 -2.63
C VAL A 224 -9.14 20.37 -1.34
N PHE A 225 -8.08 21.06 -0.90
CA PHE A 225 -8.11 21.91 0.28
C PHE A 225 -9.11 23.06 0.12
N GLU A 226 -9.09 23.76 -1.01
CA GLU A 226 -10.03 24.85 -1.30
C GLU A 226 -11.47 24.35 -1.35
N ARG A 227 -11.72 23.21 -1.99
CA ARG A 227 -13.06 22.60 -2.05
C ARG A 227 -13.58 22.20 -0.66
N THR A 228 -12.70 21.73 0.23
CA THR A 228 -13.10 21.26 1.58
C THR A 228 -13.28 22.39 2.57
N TRP A 229 -12.43 23.43 2.49
CA TRP A 229 -12.31 24.46 3.53
C TRP A 229 -12.67 25.87 3.05
N GLY A 230 -12.89 26.07 1.75
CA GLY A 230 -13.15 27.38 1.18
C GLY A 230 -11.96 28.35 1.28
N LYS A 231 -10.74 27.81 1.46
CA LYS A 231 -9.51 28.57 1.63
C LYS A 231 -8.51 28.18 0.55
N SER A 232 -7.85 29.14 -0.07
CA SER A 232 -6.74 28.85 -0.98
C SER A 232 -5.46 28.54 -0.22
N MET A 233 -4.63 27.66 -0.79
CA MET A 233 -3.31 27.34 -0.26
C MET A 233 -2.25 27.32 -1.37
N PRO A 234 -0.98 27.69 -1.09
CA PRO A 234 0.13 27.44 -1.99
C PRO A 234 0.37 25.94 -2.17
N GLN A 235 0.98 25.53 -3.30
CA GLN A 235 1.38 24.14 -3.52
C GLN A 235 2.40 23.70 -2.47
N PHE A 236 2.03 22.69 -1.66
CA PHE A 236 2.88 22.16 -0.59
C PHE A 236 3.84 21.06 -1.08
N TRP A 237 3.35 20.07 -1.85
CA TRP A 237 4.09 18.86 -2.16
C TRP A 237 5.33 19.09 -3.01
N ALA A 238 5.19 19.72 -4.18
CA ALA A 238 6.29 19.86 -5.12
C ALA A 238 7.53 20.57 -4.55
N PRO A 239 7.43 21.72 -3.86
CA PRO A 239 8.59 22.37 -3.24
C PRO A 239 9.13 21.54 -2.06
N THR A 240 8.27 20.88 -1.30
CA THR A 240 8.66 20.06 -0.14
C THR A 240 9.44 18.83 -0.57
N ILE A 241 8.91 18.03 -1.50
CA ILE A 241 9.58 16.83 -2.04
C ILE A 241 10.93 17.20 -2.65
N ARG A 242 10.99 18.28 -3.45
CA ARG A 242 12.28 18.75 -4.00
C ARG A 242 13.27 19.15 -2.93
N SER A 243 12.82 19.77 -1.84
CA SER A 243 13.67 20.16 -0.71
C SER A 243 14.26 18.94 0.00
N ILE A 244 13.46 17.93 0.28
CA ILE A 244 13.89 16.69 0.91
C ILE A 244 14.86 15.94 -0.01
N LYS A 245 14.50 15.73 -1.28
CA LYS A 245 15.33 14.97 -2.25
C LYS A 245 16.66 15.67 -2.59
N ARG A 246 16.79 16.98 -2.40
CA ARG A 246 18.11 17.65 -2.48
C ARG A 246 19.07 17.21 -1.38
N LYS A 247 18.56 16.91 -0.18
CA LYS A 247 19.37 16.45 0.95
C LYS A 247 19.50 14.94 1.00
N TYR A 248 18.45 14.24 0.61
CA TYR A 248 18.31 12.79 0.61
C TYR A 248 17.81 12.32 -0.76
N PRO A 249 18.71 12.21 -1.79
CA PRO A 249 18.30 11.97 -3.19
C PRO A 249 17.47 10.69 -3.39
N ASP A 250 17.75 9.65 -2.61
CA ASP A 250 17.09 8.35 -2.68
C ASP A 250 15.85 8.23 -1.78
N PHE A 251 15.44 9.31 -1.09
CA PHE A 251 14.29 9.27 -0.20
C PHE A 251 12.99 8.99 -0.97
N VAL A 252 12.20 8.02 -0.50
CA VAL A 252 10.97 7.56 -1.17
C VAL A 252 9.74 8.25 -0.60
N PHE A 253 8.92 8.79 -1.48
CA PHE A 253 7.59 9.30 -1.17
C PHE A 253 6.53 8.37 -1.74
N MET A 254 5.70 7.77 -0.88
CA MET A 254 4.53 6.99 -1.27
C MET A 254 3.27 7.70 -0.81
N ALA A 255 2.35 7.98 -1.73
CA ALA A 255 1.09 8.64 -1.44
C ALA A 255 -0.04 7.63 -1.21
N GLU A 256 -0.76 7.79 -0.12
CA GLU A 256 -2.13 7.34 -0.08
C GLU A 256 -2.97 8.31 -0.90
N VAL A 257 -3.72 7.78 -1.86
CA VAL A 257 -4.46 8.59 -2.82
C VAL A 257 -5.70 7.86 -3.31
N TYR A 258 -6.76 8.63 -3.53
CA TYR A 258 -8.06 8.21 -4.06
C TYR A 258 -8.52 9.19 -5.15
N TRP A 259 -9.69 8.95 -5.74
CA TRP A 259 -10.41 9.84 -6.66
C TRP A 259 -9.67 10.14 -7.98
N ASP A 260 -8.86 9.21 -8.45
CA ASP A 260 -8.10 9.33 -9.71
C ASP A 260 -7.03 10.42 -9.70
N MET A 261 -6.52 10.75 -8.51
CA MET A 261 -5.53 11.79 -8.35
C MET A 261 -4.08 11.27 -8.38
N GLU A 262 -3.85 9.99 -8.71
CA GLU A 262 -2.53 9.37 -8.77
C GLU A 262 -1.61 10.14 -9.74
N TRP A 263 -2.10 10.45 -10.93
CA TRP A 263 -1.32 11.20 -11.93
C TRP A 263 -0.91 12.58 -11.40
N GLN A 264 -1.83 13.30 -10.76
CA GLN A 264 -1.56 14.62 -10.21
C GLN A 264 -0.47 14.56 -9.11
N LEU A 265 -0.47 13.53 -8.28
CA LEU A 265 0.54 13.34 -7.25
C LEU A 265 1.89 12.88 -7.84
N HIS A 266 1.91 12.09 -8.91
CA HIS A 266 3.13 11.81 -9.65
C HIS A 266 3.79 13.10 -10.21
N GLU A 267 3.00 14.01 -10.78
CA GLU A 267 3.50 15.28 -11.33
C GLU A 267 4.12 16.18 -10.25
N VAL A 268 3.65 16.14 -9.01
CA VAL A 268 4.24 16.91 -7.91
C VAL A 268 5.42 16.22 -7.24
N GLY A 269 5.78 14.99 -7.67
CA GLY A 269 7.04 14.33 -7.34
C GLY A 269 6.98 13.09 -6.45
N PHE A 270 5.81 12.54 -6.16
CA PHE A 270 5.70 11.24 -5.50
C PHE A 270 6.32 10.13 -6.34
N ASP A 271 7.05 9.23 -5.69
CA ASP A 271 7.66 8.08 -6.33
C ASP A 271 6.64 6.97 -6.57
N TYR A 272 5.70 6.80 -5.63
CA TYR A 272 4.63 5.82 -5.71
C TYR A 272 3.32 6.38 -5.20
N CYS A 273 2.21 5.96 -5.84
CA CYS A 273 0.85 6.25 -5.44
C CYS A 273 0.08 4.93 -5.26
N TYR A 274 -0.81 4.83 -4.28
CA TYR A 274 -1.66 3.65 -4.10
C TYR A 274 -2.43 3.31 -5.38
N ASP A 275 -2.39 2.06 -5.81
CA ASP A 275 -3.21 1.54 -6.91
C ASP A 275 -4.57 1.02 -6.41
N LYS A 276 -5.33 1.91 -5.79
CA LYS A 276 -6.68 1.60 -5.30
C LYS A 276 -7.61 1.17 -6.43
N ARG A 277 -7.40 1.73 -7.62
CA ARG A 277 -8.19 1.42 -8.81
C ARG A 277 -8.06 -0.02 -9.25
N LEU A 278 -6.84 -0.56 -9.32
CA LEU A 278 -6.66 -1.96 -9.68
C LEU A 278 -7.29 -2.87 -8.63
N TYR A 279 -7.08 -2.54 -7.33
CA TYR A 279 -7.69 -3.28 -6.23
C TYR A 279 -9.22 -3.33 -6.34
N ASP A 280 -9.89 -2.18 -6.50
CA ASP A 280 -11.34 -2.11 -6.60
C ASP A 280 -11.87 -2.90 -7.79
N ARG A 281 -11.25 -2.75 -8.96
CA ARG A 281 -11.65 -3.48 -10.18
C ARG A 281 -11.48 -4.99 -10.05
N LEU A 282 -10.41 -5.44 -9.40
CA LEU A 282 -10.22 -6.86 -9.12
C LEU A 282 -11.28 -7.37 -8.13
N ARG A 283 -11.54 -6.62 -7.04
CA ARG A 283 -12.58 -6.96 -6.06
C ARG A 283 -13.96 -7.07 -6.73
N ASP A 284 -14.30 -6.10 -7.56
CA ASP A 284 -15.60 -5.96 -8.19
C ASP A 284 -15.73 -6.80 -9.48
N ARG A 285 -14.64 -7.52 -9.87
CA ARG A 285 -14.57 -8.35 -11.08
C ARG A 285 -14.83 -7.54 -12.39
N ASP A 286 -14.42 -6.29 -12.39
CA ASP A 286 -14.46 -5.43 -13.58
C ASP A 286 -13.25 -5.72 -14.49
N TYR A 287 -13.31 -6.81 -15.24
CA TYR A 287 -12.21 -7.28 -16.09
C TYR A 287 -11.87 -6.30 -17.22
N ALA A 288 -12.88 -5.62 -17.77
CA ALA A 288 -12.67 -4.59 -18.78
C ALA A 288 -11.93 -3.38 -18.18
N GLY A 289 -12.33 -2.98 -16.98
CA GLY A 289 -11.65 -1.94 -16.21
C GLY A 289 -10.22 -2.31 -15.85
N VAL A 290 -9.94 -3.56 -15.44
CA VAL A 290 -8.58 -4.07 -15.20
C VAL A 290 -7.73 -3.91 -16.46
N ARG A 291 -8.20 -4.40 -17.61
CA ARG A 291 -7.48 -4.28 -18.88
C ARG A 291 -7.26 -2.83 -19.28
N GLY A 292 -8.28 -1.99 -19.14
CA GLY A 292 -8.20 -0.55 -19.43
C GLY A 292 -7.14 0.15 -18.57
N HIS A 293 -7.06 -0.19 -17.28
CA HIS A 293 -6.06 0.36 -16.35
C HIS A 293 -4.62 -0.04 -16.74
N LEU A 294 -4.42 -1.29 -17.14
CA LEU A 294 -3.11 -1.79 -17.53
C LEU A 294 -2.61 -1.25 -18.87
N ARG A 295 -3.48 -0.65 -19.70
CA ARG A 295 -3.10 0.02 -20.96
C ARG A 295 -2.41 1.37 -20.77
N ALA A 296 -2.42 1.94 -19.57
CA ALA A 296 -1.66 3.14 -19.28
C ALA A 296 -0.15 2.88 -19.50
N ASN A 297 0.58 3.94 -19.86
CA ASN A 297 2.00 3.81 -20.18
C ASN A 297 2.83 3.26 -19.01
N LEU A 298 4.01 2.70 -19.34
CA LEU A 298 4.86 2.05 -18.34
C LEU A 298 5.39 3.03 -17.29
N ASP A 299 5.57 4.32 -17.61
CA ASP A 299 5.99 5.31 -16.61
C ASP A 299 4.94 5.45 -15.49
N TYR A 300 3.66 5.56 -15.86
CA TYR A 300 2.55 5.57 -14.90
C TYR A 300 2.47 4.25 -14.12
N GLN A 301 2.49 3.10 -14.82
CA GLN A 301 2.41 1.77 -14.20
C GLN A 301 3.54 1.54 -13.18
N SER A 302 4.75 2.03 -13.47
CA SER A 302 5.93 1.87 -12.63
C SER A 302 5.88 2.65 -11.31
N LYS A 303 5.01 3.66 -11.23
CA LYS A 303 4.84 4.53 -10.06
C LYS A 303 3.61 4.18 -9.20
N LEU A 304 2.98 3.05 -9.47
CA LEU A 304 1.85 2.56 -8.67
C LEU A 304 2.33 1.63 -7.55
N ALA A 305 1.79 1.81 -6.35
CA ALA A 305 1.95 0.88 -5.23
C ALA A 305 0.76 -0.08 -5.20
N ARG A 306 0.99 -1.33 -5.59
CA ARG A 306 -0.04 -2.34 -5.84
C ARG A 306 -0.22 -3.27 -4.66
N PHE A 307 -1.47 -3.44 -4.24
CA PHE A 307 -1.85 -4.26 -3.09
C PHE A 307 -3.17 -5.00 -3.34
N LEU A 308 -3.42 -6.05 -2.57
CA LEU A 308 -4.72 -6.71 -2.46
C LEU A 308 -5.36 -6.52 -1.09
N GLU A 309 -4.62 -5.96 -0.15
CA GLU A 309 -5.06 -5.51 1.16
C GLU A 309 -4.04 -4.53 1.74
N ASN A 310 -4.48 -3.72 2.68
CA ASN A 310 -3.66 -2.89 3.55
C ASN A 310 -4.32 -2.79 4.93
N HIS A 311 -3.92 -1.84 5.77
CA HIS A 311 -4.49 -1.68 7.12
C HIS A 311 -5.92 -1.10 7.12
N ASP A 312 -6.35 -0.45 6.01
CA ASP A 312 -7.68 0.16 5.87
C ASP A 312 -8.66 -0.74 5.13
N GLU A 313 -8.17 -1.47 4.12
CA GLU A 313 -9.00 -2.34 3.31
C GLU A 313 -9.32 -3.66 4.02
N PRO A 314 -10.44 -4.32 3.67
CA PRO A 314 -10.68 -5.69 4.10
C PRO A 314 -9.53 -6.62 3.69
N ARG A 315 -9.28 -7.65 4.49
CA ARG A 315 -8.23 -8.65 4.22
C ARG A 315 -8.50 -9.37 2.89
N ALA A 316 -7.45 -9.62 2.11
CA ALA A 316 -7.57 -10.27 0.81
C ALA A 316 -8.26 -11.64 0.90
N ALA A 317 -7.92 -12.45 1.90
CA ALA A 317 -8.55 -13.74 2.14
C ALA A 317 -10.04 -13.63 2.55
N GLN A 318 -10.53 -12.45 2.96
CA GLN A 318 -11.94 -12.18 3.21
C GLN A 318 -12.65 -11.68 1.95
N THR A 319 -11.96 -10.87 1.15
CA THR A 319 -12.50 -10.19 -0.03
C THR A 319 -12.59 -11.12 -1.25
N PHE A 320 -11.53 -11.88 -1.49
CA PHE A 320 -11.40 -12.75 -2.64
C PHE A 320 -11.71 -14.20 -2.27
N THR A 321 -12.54 -14.89 -3.05
CA THR A 321 -12.59 -16.36 -2.98
C THR A 321 -11.21 -16.92 -3.35
N HIS A 322 -10.86 -18.10 -2.86
CA HIS A 322 -9.54 -18.68 -3.17
C HIS A 322 -9.28 -18.74 -4.69
N ALA A 323 -10.28 -19.13 -5.45
CA ALA A 323 -10.21 -19.19 -6.91
C ALA A 323 -9.91 -17.82 -7.55
N HIS A 324 -10.50 -16.74 -7.05
CA HIS A 324 -10.27 -15.38 -7.56
C HIS A 324 -8.96 -14.77 -7.00
N HIS A 325 -8.57 -15.15 -5.76
CA HIS A 325 -7.37 -14.64 -5.10
C HIS A 325 -6.09 -14.99 -5.87
N VAL A 326 -6.00 -16.21 -6.39
CA VAL A 326 -4.80 -16.70 -7.11
C VAL A 326 -4.46 -15.84 -8.34
N PRO A 327 -5.36 -15.68 -9.34
CA PRO A 327 -5.05 -14.86 -10.50
C PRO A 327 -4.96 -13.36 -10.19
N ALA A 328 -5.74 -12.85 -9.24
CA ALA A 328 -5.64 -11.45 -8.79
C ALA A 328 -4.27 -11.16 -8.16
N ALA A 329 -3.75 -12.07 -7.32
CA ALA A 329 -2.44 -11.93 -6.71
C ALA A 329 -1.31 -12.04 -7.76
N ALA A 330 -1.40 -12.98 -8.70
CA ALA A 330 -0.42 -13.09 -9.78
C ALA A 330 -0.38 -11.82 -10.62
N LEU A 331 -1.53 -11.27 -11.01
CA LEU A 331 -1.60 -10.02 -11.76
C LEU A 331 -1.03 -8.84 -10.98
N THR A 332 -1.43 -8.68 -9.72
CA THR A 332 -1.02 -7.56 -8.87
C THR A 332 0.49 -7.56 -8.62
N PHE A 333 1.06 -8.70 -8.23
CA PHE A 333 2.45 -8.76 -7.76
C PHE A 333 3.48 -9.13 -8.84
N LEU A 334 3.05 -9.55 -10.04
CA LEU A 334 3.92 -9.75 -11.19
C LEU A 334 3.79 -8.64 -12.26
N SER A 335 3.03 -7.58 -11.96
CA SER A 335 2.97 -6.34 -12.76
C SER A 335 4.03 -5.32 -12.30
N PRO A 336 4.34 -4.27 -13.10
CA PRO A 336 5.27 -3.21 -12.72
C PRO A 336 4.72 -2.37 -11.55
N GLY A 337 5.59 -1.64 -10.87
CA GLY A 337 5.28 -0.81 -9.72
C GLY A 337 5.85 -1.34 -8.42
N LEU A 338 5.52 -0.70 -7.31
CA LEU A 338 5.86 -1.15 -5.96
C LEU A 338 4.86 -2.24 -5.54
N ARG A 339 5.37 -3.39 -5.11
CA ARG A 339 4.59 -4.53 -4.65
C ARG A 339 4.39 -4.42 -3.15
N PHE A 340 3.19 -4.11 -2.73
CA PHE A 340 2.87 -3.83 -1.34
C PHE A 340 2.20 -5.03 -0.68
N PHE A 341 2.92 -5.67 0.24
CA PHE A 341 2.45 -6.77 1.07
C PHE A 341 2.12 -6.28 2.48
N HIS A 342 1.03 -6.80 3.06
CA HIS A 342 0.60 -6.47 4.42
C HIS A 342 0.85 -7.64 5.38
N GLN A 343 1.20 -7.33 6.64
CA GLN A 343 1.42 -8.32 7.70
C GLN A 343 0.26 -9.32 7.82
N GLY A 344 0.59 -10.61 7.75
CA GLY A 344 -0.38 -11.70 7.84
C GLY A 344 -1.16 -12.00 6.55
N GLN A 345 -0.92 -11.27 5.46
CA GLN A 345 -1.52 -11.53 4.16
C GLN A 345 -1.12 -12.91 3.63
N ALA A 346 0.15 -13.26 3.70
CA ALA A 346 0.65 -14.56 3.30
C ALA A 346 0.10 -15.71 4.16
N ASP A 347 -0.30 -15.44 5.39
CA ASP A 347 -0.95 -16.40 6.27
C ASP A 347 -2.45 -16.58 5.98
N GLY A 348 -3.04 -15.79 5.10
CA GLY A 348 -4.46 -15.83 4.80
C GLY A 348 -5.33 -15.31 5.94
N ARG A 349 -4.83 -14.35 6.72
CA ARG A 349 -5.60 -13.71 7.79
C ARG A 349 -6.84 -13.04 7.22
N ARG A 350 -7.97 -13.13 7.95
CA ARG A 350 -9.29 -12.69 7.47
C ARG A 350 -9.84 -11.48 8.25
N LYS A 351 -9.34 -11.24 9.46
CA LYS A 351 -9.78 -10.11 10.29
C LYS A 351 -8.92 -8.88 10.05
N ARG A 352 -9.56 -7.78 9.61
CA ARG A 352 -8.91 -6.46 9.57
C ARG A 352 -8.67 -5.97 10.99
N ILE A 353 -7.51 -5.38 11.22
CA ILE A 353 -7.16 -4.80 12.52
C ILE A 353 -7.20 -3.29 12.38
N SER A 354 -8.14 -2.66 13.06
CA SER A 354 -8.22 -1.20 13.09
C SER A 354 -6.91 -0.58 13.61
N PRO A 355 -6.42 0.55 13.03
CA PRO A 355 -5.25 1.26 13.52
C PRO A 355 -5.36 1.75 14.98
N HIS A 356 -6.56 1.68 15.56
CA HIS A 356 -6.82 2.00 16.96
C HIS A 356 -6.46 0.87 17.92
N LEU A 357 -6.30 -0.37 17.41
CA LEU A 357 -6.06 -1.56 18.21
C LEU A 357 -4.56 -1.91 18.26
N VAL A 358 -4.13 -2.46 19.40
CA VAL A 358 -2.77 -2.97 19.59
C VAL A 358 -2.69 -4.49 19.56
N ARG A 359 -3.82 -5.19 19.37
CA ARG A 359 -3.90 -6.65 19.40
C ARG A 359 -4.64 -7.19 18.20
N ALA A 360 -4.16 -8.30 17.67
CA ALA A 360 -4.84 -9.10 16.64
C ALA A 360 -5.51 -10.33 17.26
N PRO A 361 -6.61 -10.82 16.66
CA PRO A 361 -7.18 -12.12 17.03
C PRO A 361 -6.24 -13.25 16.65
N GLN A 362 -6.37 -14.39 17.33
CA GLN A 362 -5.67 -15.61 16.94
C GLN A 362 -6.38 -16.22 15.72
N GLU A 363 -5.67 -16.30 14.61
CA GLU A 363 -6.15 -16.95 13.38
C GLU A 363 -5.12 -17.99 12.94
N ALA A 364 -5.61 -19.21 12.63
CA ALA A 364 -4.76 -20.23 12.03
C ALA A 364 -4.36 -19.79 10.60
N ALA A 365 -3.13 -20.09 10.23
CA ALA A 365 -2.69 -19.84 8.89
C ALA A 365 -3.34 -20.80 7.89
N ASP A 366 -3.74 -20.26 6.74
CA ASP A 366 -4.27 -21.05 5.62
C ASP A 366 -3.13 -21.57 4.74
N ALA A 367 -3.02 -22.89 4.64
CA ALA A 367 -1.93 -23.55 3.93
C ALA A 367 -1.94 -23.24 2.43
N SER A 368 -3.11 -23.07 1.81
CA SER A 368 -3.24 -22.79 0.39
C SER A 368 -2.81 -21.36 0.07
N THR A 369 -3.19 -20.40 0.91
CA THR A 369 -2.75 -19.02 0.80
C THR A 369 -1.24 -18.87 1.03
N ARG A 370 -0.68 -19.60 2.01
CA ARG A 370 0.78 -19.64 2.21
C ARG A 370 1.50 -20.16 0.97
N ALA A 371 1.03 -21.25 0.37
CA ALA A 371 1.63 -21.80 -0.84
C ALA A 371 1.58 -20.79 -2.00
N LEU A 372 0.46 -20.07 -2.17
CA LEU A 372 0.31 -19.00 -3.14
C LEU A 372 1.37 -17.91 -2.96
N TYR A 373 1.45 -17.33 -1.75
CA TYR A 373 2.39 -16.24 -1.49
C TYR A 373 3.85 -16.69 -1.49
N THR A 374 4.15 -17.92 -1.05
CA THR A 374 5.51 -18.49 -1.19
C THR A 374 5.92 -18.53 -2.65
N ARG A 375 5.06 -19.01 -3.55
CA ARG A 375 5.33 -19.02 -5.00
C ARG A 375 5.51 -17.62 -5.57
N LEU A 376 4.64 -16.68 -5.23
CA LEU A 376 4.73 -15.29 -5.69
C LEU A 376 6.01 -14.60 -5.22
N LEU A 377 6.38 -14.76 -3.94
CA LEU A 377 7.59 -14.19 -3.37
C LEU A 377 8.84 -14.77 -4.02
N GLN A 378 8.86 -16.06 -4.35
CA GLN A 378 9.94 -16.69 -5.12
C GLN A 378 10.06 -16.12 -6.54
N LEU A 379 8.93 -15.98 -7.24
CA LEU A 379 8.92 -15.44 -8.60
C LEU A 379 9.36 -13.98 -8.64
N GLN A 380 8.85 -13.17 -7.71
CA GLN A 380 9.18 -11.74 -7.69
C GLN A 380 10.64 -11.43 -7.37
N GLN A 381 11.40 -12.37 -6.78
CA GLN A 381 12.84 -12.19 -6.55
C GLN A 381 13.66 -12.25 -7.84
N ASP A 382 13.10 -12.82 -8.91
CA ASP A 382 13.79 -12.93 -10.17
C ASP A 382 14.01 -11.52 -10.76
N PRO A 383 15.27 -11.16 -11.11
CA PRO A 383 15.61 -9.87 -11.72
C PRO A 383 14.74 -9.51 -12.93
N LEU A 384 14.26 -10.49 -13.69
CA LEU A 384 13.36 -10.28 -14.82
C LEU A 384 12.13 -9.43 -14.44
N PHE A 385 11.55 -9.66 -13.24
CA PHE A 385 10.39 -8.90 -12.77
C PHE A 385 10.74 -7.57 -12.09
N HIS A 386 12.04 -7.24 -11.95
CA HIS A 386 12.50 -6.00 -11.31
C HIS A 386 13.08 -4.98 -12.30
N VAL A 387 13.76 -5.47 -13.36
CA VAL A 387 14.48 -4.61 -14.29
C VAL A 387 14.08 -4.86 -15.74
N GLY A 388 13.30 -5.90 -16.02
CA GLY A 388 12.81 -6.22 -17.36
C GLY A 388 11.91 -5.14 -17.95
N GLU A 389 11.79 -5.16 -19.25
CA GLU A 389 10.78 -4.38 -19.97
C GLU A 389 9.44 -5.10 -19.90
N TRP A 390 8.41 -4.39 -19.47
CA TRP A 390 7.05 -4.91 -19.36
C TRP A 390 6.20 -4.44 -20.54
N GLU A 391 5.34 -5.32 -21.06
CA GLU A 391 4.38 -5.00 -22.12
C GLU A 391 3.07 -5.76 -21.89
N LEU A 392 1.93 -5.04 -21.93
CA LEU A 392 0.61 -5.66 -21.95
C LEU A 392 0.38 -6.27 -23.33
N LEU A 393 -0.01 -7.54 -23.37
CA LEU A 393 -0.35 -8.23 -24.61
C LEU A 393 -1.84 -8.12 -24.89
N GLU A 394 -2.21 -7.79 -26.14
CA GLU A 394 -3.62 -7.72 -26.50
C GLU A 394 -4.23 -9.13 -26.59
N VAL A 395 -5.44 -9.25 -26.04
CA VAL A 395 -6.24 -10.48 -26.10
C VAL A 395 -7.55 -10.16 -26.82
N SER A 396 -7.82 -10.91 -27.90
CA SER A 396 -9.06 -10.84 -28.64
C SER A 396 -9.90 -12.10 -28.45
N ARG A 397 -11.12 -12.06 -28.92
CA ARG A 397 -12.00 -13.23 -28.92
C ARG A 397 -11.44 -14.36 -29.78
N ALA A 398 -11.57 -15.59 -29.32
CA ALA A 398 -11.18 -16.78 -30.08
C ALA A 398 -12.13 -17.00 -31.30
N TRP A 399 -13.38 -16.56 -31.19
CA TRP A 399 -14.40 -16.47 -32.27
C TRP A 399 -15.43 -15.39 -31.93
N GLU A 400 -16.27 -14.99 -32.90
CA GLU A 400 -17.10 -13.78 -32.84
C GLU A 400 -18.00 -13.67 -31.60
N ASP A 401 -18.63 -14.76 -31.17
CA ASP A 401 -19.57 -14.77 -30.04
C ASP A 401 -18.93 -15.20 -28.70
N ASN A 402 -17.62 -15.38 -28.63
CA ASN A 402 -16.94 -15.78 -27.40
C ASN A 402 -16.46 -14.58 -26.55
N TRP A 403 -17.24 -14.22 -25.55
CA TRP A 403 -16.94 -13.15 -24.61
C TRP A 403 -16.02 -13.57 -23.44
N SER A 404 -15.70 -14.87 -23.30
CA SER A 404 -14.86 -15.34 -22.19
C SER A 404 -13.42 -14.80 -22.23
N SER A 405 -12.97 -14.34 -23.42
CA SER A 405 -11.68 -13.64 -23.56
C SER A 405 -11.57 -12.37 -22.73
N ASP A 406 -12.69 -11.76 -22.33
CA ASP A 406 -12.69 -10.54 -21.53
C ASP A 406 -12.10 -10.75 -20.13
N CYS A 407 -12.13 -12.00 -19.64
CA CYS A 407 -11.54 -12.41 -18.35
C CYS A 407 -10.04 -12.72 -18.40
N LEU A 408 -9.47 -12.79 -19.62
CA LEU A 408 -8.06 -13.11 -19.81
C LEU A 408 -7.21 -11.83 -19.84
N ILE A 409 -6.17 -11.80 -19.02
CA ILE A 409 -5.15 -10.74 -19.06
C ILE A 409 -3.81 -11.40 -19.34
N ALA A 410 -3.08 -10.88 -20.34
CA ALA A 410 -1.77 -11.37 -20.72
C ALA A 410 -0.76 -10.22 -20.75
N TRP A 411 0.46 -10.46 -20.31
CA TRP A 411 1.57 -9.52 -20.37
C TRP A 411 2.89 -10.25 -20.49
N SER A 412 3.92 -9.52 -20.91
CA SER A 412 5.27 -10.06 -21.01
C SER A 412 6.27 -9.24 -20.20
N TRP A 413 7.34 -9.92 -19.80
CA TRP A 413 8.56 -9.33 -19.30
C TRP A 413 9.74 -9.77 -20.15
N ARG A 414 10.67 -8.86 -20.44
CA ARG A 414 11.85 -9.14 -21.27
C ARG A 414 13.10 -8.50 -20.69
N GLU A 415 14.17 -9.28 -20.59
CA GLU A 415 15.52 -8.77 -20.31
C GLU A 415 16.34 -8.52 -21.59
N ALA A 416 17.32 -7.63 -21.49
CA ALA A 416 18.24 -7.33 -22.61
C ALA A 416 19.04 -8.57 -23.06
N LEU A 417 19.28 -9.54 -22.18
CA LEU A 417 19.99 -10.79 -22.47
C LEU A 417 19.09 -11.89 -23.06
N GLY A 418 17.86 -11.57 -23.39
CA GLY A 418 16.96 -12.46 -24.14
C GLY A 418 16.18 -13.46 -23.29
N ARG A 419 16.17 -13.35 -21.95
CA ARG A 419 15.19 -14.03 -21.10
C ARG A 419 13.82 -13.35 -21.25
N VAL A 420 12.78 -14.14 -21.32
CA VAL A 420 11.41 -13.67 -21.50
C VAL A 420 10.48 -14.45 -20.58
N ALA A 421 9.52 -13.77 -19.95
CA ALA A 421 8.36 -14.41 -19.35
C ALA A 421 7.07 -13.88 -20.00
N VAL A 422 6.15 -14.78 -20.29
CA VAL A 422 4.78 -14.49 -20.69
C VAL A 422 3.86 -14.91 -19.55
N CYS A 423 3.19 -13.95 -18.97
CA CYS A 423 2.25 -14.18 -17.87
C CYS A 423 0.83 -14.07 -18.41
N ILE A 424 -0.03 -15.00 -18.03
CA ILE A 424 -1.43 -15.03 -18.44
C ILE A 424 -2.25 -15.46 -17.24
N VAL A 425 -3.35 -14.73 -16.99
CA VAL A 425 -4.31 -15.08 -15.94
C VAL A 425 -5.73 -15.16 -16.51
N ASN A 426 -6.49 -16.13 -16.03
CA ASN A 426 -7.94 -16.12 -16.15
C ASN A 426 -8.52 -15.61 -14.82
N LEU A 427 -9.07 -14.40 -14.83
CA LEU A 427 -9.64 -13.76 -13.64
C LEU A 427 -11.03 -14.31 -13.27
N ALA A 428 -11.65 -15.12 -14.13
CA ALA A 428 -12.99 -15.67 -13.90
C ALA A 428 -12.96 -17.02 -13.17
N ASP A 429 -14.09 -17.37 -12.57
CA ASP A 429 -14.37 -18.66 -11.95
C ASP A 429 -14.96 -19.68 -12.93
N HIS A 430 -14.83 -19.43 -14.23
CA HIS A 430 -15.20 -20.31 -15.32
C HIS A 430 -14.09 -20.40 -16.36
N GLU A 431 -14.19 -21.38 -17.27
CA GLU A 431 -13.26 -21.55 -18.38
C GLU A 431 -13.33 -20.33 -19.33
N ALA A 432 -12.16 -19.98 -19.90
CA ALA A 432 -12.05 -18.88 -20.83
C ALA A 432 -11.18 -19.26 -22.03
N GLN A 433 -11.52 -18.68 -23.19
CA GLN A 433 -10.78 -18.83 -24.43
C GLN A 433 -10.54 -17.48 -25.07
N GLY A 434 -9.35 -17.27 -25.60
CA GLY A 434 -8.97 -16.04 -26.25
C GLY A 434 -7.76 -16.22 -27.17
N THR A 435 -7.55 -15.26 -28.02
CA THR A 435 -6.36 -15.19 -28.88
C THR A 435 -5.46 -14.06 -28.42
N ILE A 436 -4.26 -14.40 -27.94
CA ILE A 436 -3.22 -13.44 -27.60
C ILE A 436 -2.52 -13.02 -28.88
N HIS A 437 -2.37 -11.71 -29.08
CA HIS A 437 -1.58 -11.13 -30.17
C HIS A 437 -0.15 -10.97 -29.70
N LEU A 438 0.78 -11.62 -30.42
CA LEU A 438 2.19 -11.71 -30.06
C LEU A 438 2.98 -10.65 -30.83
N PRO A 439 3.75 -9.79 -30.14
CA PRO A 439 4.63 -8.85 -30.82
C PRO A 439 5.71 -9.58 -31.64
N ASP A 440 6.22 -8.95 -32.69
CA ASP A 440 7.16 -9.54 -33.64
C ASP A 440 8.42 -10.10 -32.96
N TRP A 441 8.91 -9.43 -31.92
CA TRP A 441 10.10 -9.86 -31.18
C TRP A 441 9.90 -11.18 -30.40
N LEU A 442 8.64 -11.55 -30.07
CA LEU A 442 8.33 -12.76 -29.31
C LEU A 442 8.17 -13.99 -30.23
N GLN A 443 7.76 -13.79 -31.49
CA GLN A 443 7.47 -14.86 -32.44
C GLN A 443 8.66 -15.82 -32.69
N PRO A 444 9.92 -15.36 -32.83
CA PRO A 444 11.06 -16.26 -33.05
C PRO A 444 11.36 -17.20 -31.89
N LEU A 445 10.83 -16.92 -30.73
CA LEU A 445 11.05 -17.74 -29.51
C LEU A 445 10.17 -19.00 -29.45
N ALA A 446 9.25 -19.19 -30.40
CA ALA A 446 8.32 -20.33 -30.44
C ALA A 446 9.03 -21.69 -30.39
N ALA A 447 10.17 -21.84 -31.06
CA ALA A 447 10.93 -23.09 -31.14
C ALA A 447 11.82 -23.38 -29.92
N ARG A 448 11.86 -22.45 -28.95
CA ARG A 448 12.66 -22.62 -27.73
C ARG A 448 11.93 -23.47 -26.68
N SER A 449 12.68 -23.92 -25.70
CA SER A 449 12.11 -24.62 -24.54
C SER A 449 11.46 -23.60 -23.58
N TRP A 450 10.24 -23.89 -23.16
CA TRP A 450 9.49 -23.08 -22.22
C TRP A 450 9.17 -23.88 -20.96
N VAL A 451 9.15 -23.20 -19.81
CA VAL A 451 8.79 -23.76 -18.52
C VAL A 451 7.70 -22.88 -17.92
N ASN A 452 6.64 -23.50 -17.42
CA ASN A 452 5.68 -22.79 -16.61
C ASN A 452 6.21 -22.62 -15.18
N ARG A 453 6.74 -21.46 -14.86
CA ARG A 453 7.30 -21.13 -13.53
C ARG A 453 6.25 -21.09 -12.42
N TRP A 454 4.96 -21.15 -12.77
CA TRP A 454 3.88 -21.26 -11.77
C TRP A 454 3.78 -22.67 -11.20
N THR A 455 4.03 -23.70 -12.00
CA THR A 455 3.94 -25.11 -11.65
C THR A 455 5.25 -25.88 -11.76
N ASP A 456 6.30 -25.25 -12.32
CA ASP A 456 7.62 -25.83 -12.66
C ASP A 456 7.58 -26.92 -13.76
N ASP A 457 6.49 -27.00 -14.52
CA ASP A 457 6.32 -27.97 -15.60
C ASP A 457 6.89 -27.45 -16.94
N ALA A 458 7.40 -28.38 -17.74
CA ALA A 458 7.74 -28.06 -19.15
C ALA A 458 6.48 -27.65 -19.91
N PHE A 459 6.57 -26.64 -20.74
CA PHE A 459 5.47 -26.12 -21.54
C PHE A 459 5.78 -26.17 -23.03
N SER A 460 4.86 -26.77 -23.81
CA SER A 460 4.99 -26.87 -25.25
C SER A 460 4.20 -25.75 -25.93
N MET A 461 4.91 -24.86 -26.64
CA MET A 461 4.28 -23.77 -27.39
C MET A 461 3.65 -24.29 -28.71
N PRO A 462 2.48 -23.78 -29.10
CA PRO A 462 1.88 -24.06 -30.41
C PRO A 462 2.64 -23.29 -31.51
N THR A 463 3.72 -23.88 -32.01
CA THR A 463 4.71 -23.23 -32.86
C THR A 463 4.10 -22.57 -34.08
N ASP A 464 3.15 -23.23 -34.76
CA ASP A 464 2.53 -22.72 -36.00
C ASP A 464 1.71 -21.44 -35.75
N GLN A 465 0.93 -21.39 -34.69
CA GLN A 465 0.15 -20.19 -34.32
C GLN A 465 1.07 -19.06 -33.87
N TRP A 466 2.09 -19.40 -33.08
CA TRP A 466 3.04 -18.45 -32.53
C TRP A 466 3.85 -17.74 -33.63
N GLN A 467 4.30 -18.47 -34.66
CA GLN A 467 4.96 -17.90 -35.81
C GLN A 467 4.08 -17.00 -36.67
N GLN A 468 2.72 -17.15 -36.54
CA GLN A 468 1.75 -16.27 -37.19
C GLN A 468 1.41 -15.04 -36.34
N GLY A 469 2.12 -14.78 -35.24
CA GLY A 469 1.90 -13.63 -34.36
C GLY A 469 0.65 -13.74 -33.48
N ARG A 470 0.14 -14.93 -33.27
CA ARG A 470 -1.06 -15.15 -32.44
C ARG A 470 -1.01 -16.49 -31.74
N TRP A 471 -1.69 -16.56 -30.61
CA TRP A 471 -1.84 -17.78 -29.84
C TRP A 471 -3.26 -17.86 -29.26
N THR A 472 -4.07 -18.75 -29.83
CA THR A 472 -5.39 -19.06 -29.29
C THR A 472 -5.23 -20.12 -28.20
N LEU A 473 -5.66 -19.79 -26.99
CA LEU A 473 -5.53 -20.66 -25.84
C LEU A 473 -6.86 -20.84 -25.11
N PHE A 474 -6.91 -21.97 -24.41
CA PHE A 474 -7.96 -22.30 -23.45
C PHE A 474 -7.35 -22.28 -22.05
N MET A 475 -8.04 -21.66 -21.10
CA MET A 475 -7.64 -21.61 -19.69
C MET A 475 -8.78 -22.11 -18.81
N GLN A 476 -8.43 -22.93 -17.83
CA GLN A 476 -9.34 -23.32 -16.76
C GLN A 476 -9.72 -22.12 -15.90
N ALA A 477 -10.80 -22.26 -15.11
CA ALA A 477 -11.18 -21.27 -14.11
C ALA A 477 -9.97 -20.91 -13.23
N SER A 478 -9.72 -19.62 -13.04
CA SER A 478 -8.69 -19.10 -12.13
C SER A 478 -7.25 -19.54 -12.43
N GLN A 479 -7.01 -20.06 -13.63
CA GLN A 479 -5.69 -20.55 -14.03
C GLN A 479 -4.69 -19.41 -14.22
N VAL A 480 -3.44 -19.70 -13.86
CA VAL A 480 -2.29 -18.80 -14.02
C VAL A 480 -1.20 -19.50 -14.80
N PHE A 481 -0.65 -18.83 -15.79
CA PHE A 481 0.59 -19.19 -16.47
C PHE A 481 1.65 -18.12 -16.23
N VAL A 482 2.87 -18.57 -15.92
CA VAL A 482 4.09 -17.77 -15.92
C VAL A 482 5.10 -18.55 -16.75
N LEU A 483 5.06 -18.33 -18.07
CA LEU A 483 5.83 -19.10 -19.04
C LEU A 483 7.16 -18.41 -19.29
N GLU A 484 8.25 -19.02 -18.88
CA GLU A 484 9.61 -18.51 -19.08
C GLU A 484 10.32 -19.23 -20.22
N CYS A 485 10.91 -18.46 -21.11
CA CYS A 485 11.86 -18.92 -22.11
C CYS A 485 13.25 -18.45 -21.72
N ARG A 486 14.18 -19.38 -21.54
CA ARG A 486 15.59 -19.06 -21.26
C ARG A 486 16.34 -18.80 -22.56
N ALA A 487 17.33 -17.90 -22.50
CA ALA A 487 18.32 -17.81 -23.57
C ALA A 487 18.96 -19.19 -23.77
N LEU A 488 19.26 -19.55 -25.02
CA LEU A 488 20.14 -20.68 -25.28
C LEU A 488 21.48 -20.37 -24.61
N ASP A 489 21.96 -21.30 -23.77
CA ASP A 489 23.31 -21.22 -23.24
C ASP A 489 24.25 -21.03 -24.41
N ALA A 490 25.02 -19.92 -24.42
CA ALA A 490 25.94 -19.55 -25.49
C ALA A 490 27.19 -20.44 -25.44
#